data_50a6f8b44ea432f8117c968616a823f0
#
_entry.id   50a6f8b44ea432f8117c968616a823f0
#
_cell.length_a   1.000
_cell.length_b   1.000
_cell.length_c   1.000
_cell.angle_alpha   90.00
_cell.angle_beta   90.00
_cell.angle_gamma   90.00
#
_symmetry.space_group_name_H-M   'P 1'
#
loop_
_entity.id
_entity.type
_entity.pdbx_description
1 polymer ?
#
loop_
_entity_poly.entity_id
_entity_poly.type
_entity_poly.pdbx_seq_one_letter_code
_entity_poly.pdbx_strand_id
1 'polypeptide(L)'
;MYGSLFYLLPILTVIAKTVFRAVLPLLIGCMIAYVVNILMCFYEKGYARICRMAAIAPLQRPLCMTLSYLSLVLVILILWWMIVPQLLSCIRIIATDFPQVLELLCEWANEHLQMDLGMENEIRAWMNEPFCWDTLIAKIPRLAKGMKTSLEKLGSWLLIFLPGLMFSFYLLAAKESLLRMGSFLIDRCFGVFQGKKIRYVLTVLNQSFHHFLAGQTIEAVILGMLCTIGMWILRLPYAAMIGCLVGVTALLPVIGAYIGAAAGACMLLTVSPVKALVFLIFLTILQQIEGNFIYPRVVGHSIGLPGIWVLAAVIVGGGAFGIWGILFAVPLAAAIYRLLRPSIN
;
A
#
# COMPACT_ATOMS: atom_id res chain seq x y z
N MET A 1 -48.05 3.45 -0.67
CA MET A 1 -46.94 3.01 -1.49
C MET A 1 -45.55 3.42 -0.95
N TYR A 2 -45.43 4.50 -0.20
CA TYR A 2 -44.11 4.93 0.42
C TYR A 2 -43.70 4.16 1.68
N GLY A 3 -44.63 3.52 2.41
CA GLY A 3 -44.34 2.78 3.64
C GLY A 3 -43.58 1.46 3.45
N SER A 4 -43.83 0.77 2.33
CA SER A 4 -43.14 -0.50 2.02
C SER A 4 -41.69 -0.32 1.59
N LEU A 5 -41.34 0.83 0.99
CA LEU A 5 -39.98 1.17 0.59
C LEU A 5 -39.06 1.40 1.82
N PHE A 6 -39.62 1.95 2.89
CA PHE A 6 -38.89 2.26 4.12
C PHE A 6 -38.49 1.00 4.91
N TYR A 7 -39.29 -0.08 4.81
CA TYR A 7 -39.00 -1.39 5.40
C TYR A 7 -38.05 -2.24 4.52
N LEU A 8 -38.05 -2.03 3.21
CA LEU A 8 -37.18 -2.77 2.27
C LEU A 8 -35.73 -2.26 2.30
N LEU A 9 -35.49 -0.97 2.53
CA LEU A 9 -34.14 -0.38 2.57
C LEU A 9 -33.22 -1.04 3.62
N PRO A 10 -33.62 -1.18 4.92
CA PRO A 10 -32.77 -1.83 5.91
C PRO A 10 -32.53 -3.33 5.62
N ILE A 11 -33.53 -4.04 5.07
CA ILE A 11 -33.36 -5.43 4.68
C ILE A 11 -32.36 -5.55 3.52
N LEU A 12 -32.47 -4.68 2.51
CA LEU A 12 -31.55 -4.65 1.38
C LEU A 12 -30.11 -4.33 1.80
N THR A 13 -29.94 -3.40 2.75
CA THR A 13 -28.62 -3.07 3.29
C THR A 13 -28.01 -4.21 4.11
N VAL A 14 -28.81 -4.96 4.87
CA VAL A 14 -28.35 -6.14 5.61
C VAL A 14 -27.96 -7.26 4.62
N ILE A 15 -28.78 -7.55 3.62
CA ILE A 15 -28.47 -8.53 2.57
C ILE A 15 -27.19 -8.13 1.84
N ALA A 16 -27.06 -6.88 1.40
CA ALA A 16 -25.88 -6.37 0.71
C ALA A 16 -24.61 -6.51 1.56
N LYS A 17 -24.67 -6.16 2.86
CA LYS A 17 -23.55 -6.34 3.80
C LYS A 17 -23.19 -7.81 3.98
N THR A 18 -24.17 -8.71 4.09
CA THR A 18 -23.95 -10.15 4.26
C THR A 18 -23.31 -10.75 3.02
N VAL A 19 -23.85 -10.44 1.83
CA VAL A 19 -23.27 -10.85 0.54
C VAL A 19 -21.84 -10.31 0.38
N PHE A 20 -21.62 -9.04 0.68
CA PHE A 20 -20.30 -8.44 0.61
C PHE A 20 -19.29 -9.14 1.52
N ARG A 21 -19.68 -9.46 2.78
CA ARG A 21 -18.83 -10.21 3.71
C ARG A 21 -18.51 -11.62 3.21
N ALA A 22 -19.48 -12.30 2.59
CA ALA A 22 -19.28 -13.63 2.01
C ALA A 22 -18.36 -13.62 0.79
N VAL A 23 -18.39 -12.55 -0.02
CA VAL A 23 -17.56 -12.38 -1.22
C VAL A 23 -16.15 -11.86 -0.88
N LEU A 24 -15.97 -11.20 0.26
CA LEU A 24 -14.71 -10.59 0.67
C LEU A 24 -13.50 -11.55 0.62
N PRO A 25 -13.57 -12.80 1.12
CA PRO A 25 -12.47 -13.76 1.02
C PRO A 25 -12.09 -14.06 -0.43
N LEU A 26 -13.08 -14.15 -1.33
CA LEU A 26 -12.85 -14.41 -2.75
C LEU A 26 -12.15 -13.21 -3.42
N LEU A 27 -12.58 -11.99 -3.10
CA LEU A 27 -11.91 -10.78 -3.59
C LEU A 27 -10.46 -10.71 -3.14
N ILE A 28 -10.20 -10.96 -1.85
CA ILE A 28 -8.84 -11.03 -1.30
C ILE A 28 -8.04 -12.12 -2.02
N GLY A 29 -8.63 -13.29 -2.23
CA GLY A 29 -8.00 -14.38 -2.97
C GLY A 29 -7.65 -14.02 -4.41
N CYS A 30 -8.54 -13.31 -5.12
CA CYS A 30 -8.23 -12.77 -6.46
C CYS A 30 -7.05 -11.80 -6.43
N MET A 31 -6.98 -10.94 -5.43
CA MET A 31 -5.91 -9.96 -5.27
C MET A 31 -4.57 -10.65 -5.01
N ILE A 32 -4.53 -11.59 -4.07
CA ILE A 32 -3.34 -12.39 -3.80
C ILE A 32 -2.91 -13.15 -5.05
N ALA A 33 -3.84 -13.83 -5.74
CA ALA A 33 -3.56 -14.55 -6.97
C ALA A 33 -2.96 -13.64 -8.04
N TYR A 34 -3.43 -12.40 -8.14
CA TYR A 34 -2.93 -11.43 -9.11
C TYR A 34 -1.48 -11.04 -8.83
N VAL A 35 -1.16 -10.71 -7.56
CA VAL A 35 0.21 -10.36 -7.13
C VAL A 35 1.16 -11.56 -7.32
N VAL A 36 0.74 -12.74 -6.85
CA VAL A 36 1.54 -13.98 -7.01
C VAL A 36 1.74 -14.33 -8.48
N ASN A 37 0.75 -14.09 -9.34
CA ASN A 37 0.88 -14.32 -10.78
C ASN A 37 1.97 -13.45 -11.42
N ILE A 38 2.19 -12.22 -10.96
CA ILE A 38 3.28 -11.36 -11.45
C ILE A 38 4.63 -12.01 -11.12
N LEU A 39 4.81 -12.47 -9.87
CA LEU A 39 6.01 -13.17 -9.43
C LEU A 39 6.20 -14.49 -10.18
N MET A 40 5.12 -15.25 -10.36
CA MET A 40 5.13 -16.51 -11.09
C MET A 40 5.60 -16.32 -12.53
N CYS A 41 5.09 -15.31 -13.24
CA CYS A 41 5.54 -14.99 -14.60
C CYS A 41 7.02 -14.62 -14.66
N PHE A 42 7.55 -13.95 -13.62
CA PHE A 42 8.97 -13.66 -13.52
C PHE A 42 9.80 -14.94 -13.37
N TYR A 43 9.40 -15.85 -12.47
CA TYR A 43 10.06 -17.14 -12.27
C TYR A 43 9.94 -18.05 -13.48
N GLU A 44 8.79 -18.10 -14.15
CA GLU A 44 8.60 -18.88 -15.39
C GLU A 44 9.54 -18.43 -16.50
N LYS A 45 9.71 -17.10 -16.67
CA LYS A 45 10.68 -16.55 -17.64
C LYS A 45 12.13 -16.90 -17.28
N GLY A 46 12.47 -16.87 -15.98
CA GLY A 46 13.77 -17.27 -15.46
C GLY A 46 14.03 -18.76 -15.69
N TYR A 47 13.07 -19.58 -15.31
CA TYR A 47 13.14 -21.05 -15.47
C TYR A 47 13.29 -21.47 -16.94
N ALA A 48 12.49 -20.90 -17.84
CA ALA A 48 12.57 -21.17 -19.27
C ALA A 48 13.93 -20.79 -19.89
N ARG A 49 14.66 -19.82 -19.28
CA ARG A 49 15.99 -19.42 -19.73
C ARG A 49 17.08 -20.38 -19.22
N ILE A 50 16.90 -20.98 -18.05
CA ILE A 50 17.88 -21.83 -17.38
C ILE A 50 17.67 -23.31 -17.77
N CYS A 51 16.43 -23.79 -17.76
CA CYS A 51 16.10 -25.19 -18.03
C CYS A 51 15.60 -25.38 -19.48
N ARG A 52 16.49 -25.69 -20.40
CA ARG A 52 16.16 -26.10 -21.80
C ARG A 52 15.70 -27.55 -21.93
N MET A 53 15.70 -28.33 -20.86
CA MET A 53 15.34 -29.76 -20.91
C MET A 53 13.84 -29.97 -20.91
N ALA A 54 13.29 -30.55 -21.97
CA ALA A 54 11.87 -30.86 -22.14
C ALA A 54 11.28 -31.83 -21.09
N ALA A 55 12.12 -32.60 -20.38
CA ALA A 55 11.69 -33.57 -19.37
C ALA A 55 11.11 -32.97 -18.09
N ILE A 56 11.35 -31.68 -17.80
CA ILE A 56 10.97 -31.02 -16.54
C ILE A 56 9.79 -30.05 -16.77
N ALA A 57 9.26 -29.97 -17.98
CA ALA A 57 8.15 -29.08 -18.32
C ALA A 57 6.88 -29.24 -17.43
N PRO A 58 6.42 -30.45 -17.06
CA PRO A 58 5.23 -30.59 -16.21
C PRO A 58 5.42 -30.09 -14.77
N LEU A 59 6.67 -30.10 -14.24
CA LEU A 59 6.97 -29.60 -12.89
C LEU A 59 7.23 -28.10 -12.85
N GLN A 60 7.46 -27.43 -13.96
CA GLN A 60 7.77 -26.00 -14.03
C GLN A 60 6.70 -25.15 -13.32
N ARG A 61 5.44 -25.43 -13.61
CA ARG A 61 4.33 -24.62 -13.11
C ARG A 61 4.12 -24.75 -11.60
N PRO A 62 4.01 -25.96 -11.00
CA PRO A 62 3.87 -26.09 -9.56
C PRO A 62 5.10 -25.55 -8.81
N LEU A 63 6.32 -25.73 -9.34
CA LEU A 63 7.54 -25.19 -8.74
C LEU A 63 7.56 -23.65 -8.76
N CYS A 64 7.28 -23.03 -9.91
CA CYS A 64 7.24 -21.57 -10.01
C CYS A 64 6.12 -20.99 -9.12
N MET A 65 4.99 -21.67 -8.98
CA MET A 65 3.89 -21.25 -8.13
C MET A 65 4.28 -21.33 -6.65
N THR A 66 4.81 -22.46 -6.18
CA THR A 66 5.24 -22.61 -4.77
C THR A 66 6.36 -21.62 -4.43
N LEU A 67 7.33 -21.43 -5.34
CA LEU A 67 8.41 -20.46 -5.15
C LEU A 67 7.88 -19.03 -5.07
N SER A 68 6.84 -18.69 -5.84
CA SER A 68 6.22 -17.36 -5.82
C SER A 68 5.47 -17.10 -4.50
N TYR A 69 4.75 -18.08 -3.97
CA TYR A 69 4.13 -17.95 -2.65
C TYR A 69 5.17 -17.87 -1.54
N LEU A 70 6.22 -18.71 -1.61
CA LEU A 70 7.30 -18.69 -0.62
C LEU A 70 8.04 -17.36 -0.63
N SER A 71 8.36 -16.82 -1.81
CA SER A 71 9.03 -15.52 -1.93
C SER A 71 8.13 -14.37 -1.44
N LEU A 72 6.83 -14.40 -1.73
CA LEU A 72 5.89 -13.40 -1.22
C LEU A 72 5.83 -13.43 0.32
N VAL A 73 5.70 -14.62 0.91
CA VAL A 73 5.70 -14.78 2.37
C VAL A 73 7.02 -14.31 2.97
N LEU A 74 8.15 -14.68 2.36
CA LEU A 74 9.48 -14.26 2.82
C LEU A 74 9.62 -12.74 2.80
N VAL A 75 9.22 -12.07 1.73
CA VAL A 75 9.23 -10.61 1.61
C VAL A 75 8.35 -9.99 2.69
N ILE A 76 7.13 -10.48 2.89
CA ILE A 76 6.22 -9.96 3.93
C ILE A 76 6.85 -10.14 5.32
N LEU A 77 7.47 -11.29 5.61
CA LEU A 77 8.12 -11.53 6.90
C LEU A 77 9.32 -10.61 7.14
N ILE A 78 10.16 -10.40 6.12
CA ILE A 78 11.29 -9.47 6.20
C ILE A 78 10.79 -8.05 6.45
N LEU A 79 9.78 -7.59 5.69
CA LEU A 79 9.19 -6.27 5.87
C LEU A 79 8.54 -6.12 7.25
N TRP A 80 7.83 -7.13 7.71
CA TRP A 80 7.25 -7.16 9.05
C TRP A 80 8.32 -7.03 10.13
N TRP A 81 9.38 -7.85 10.04
CA TRP A 81 10.48 -7.82 10.99
C TRP A 81 11.26 -6.50 10.99
N MET A 82 11.38 -5.85 9.83
CA MET A 82 12.02 -4.54 9.71
C MET A 82 11.13 -3.39 10.17
N ILE A 83 9.86 -3.36 9.80
CA ILE A 83 8.99 -2.18 9.93
C ILE A 83 8.27 -2.15 11.27
N VAL A 84 7.73 -3.28 11.73
CA VAL A 84 6.87 -3.29 12.93
C VAL A 84 7.62 -2.82 14.19
N PRO A 85 8.84 -3.29 14.50
CA PRO A 85 9.58 -2.78 15.65
C PRO A 85 9.81 -1.27 15.60
N GLN A 86 10.07 -0.73 14.41
CA GLN A 86 10.30 0.70 14.18
C GLN A 86 9.05 1.54 14.42
N LEU A 87 7.93 1.10 13.84
CA LEU A 87 6.64 1.78 14.07
C LEU A 87 6.26 1.77 15.55
N LEU A 88 6.47 0.65 16.24
CA LEU A 88 6.21 0.56 17.67
C LEU A 88 7.14 1.50 18.47
N SER A 89 8.41 1.61 18.09
CA SER A 89 9.36 2.55 18.69
C SER A 89 8.94 3.99 18.44
N CYS A 90 8.55 4.36 17.21
CA CYS A 90 8.02 5.69 16.89
C CYS A 90 6.78 6.03 17.72
N ILE A 91 5.83 5.10 17.81
CA ILE A 91 4.61 5.28 18.62
C ILE A 91 4.96 5.46 20.09
N ARG A 92 5.92 4.69 20.60
CA ARG A 92 6.39 4.80 21.98
C ARG A 92 7.03 6.15 22.24
N ILE A 93 7.91 6.61 21.36
CA ILE A 93 8.59 7.89 21.43
C ILE A 93 7.57 9.05 21.41
N ILE A 94 6.62 9.02 20.47
CA ILE A 94 5.54 10.01 20.43
C ILE A 94 4.73 9.99 21.72
N ALA A 95 4.54 8.83 22.33
CA ALA A 95 3.71 8.70 23.52
C ALA A 95 4.41 9.10 24.83
N THR A 96 5.73 8.83 24.94
CA THR A 96 6.49 9.04 26.20
C THR A 96 7.39 10.27 26.15
N ASP A 97 8.00 10.53 25.00
CA ASP A 97 9.10 11.50 24.88
C ASP A 97 8.67 12.78 24.13
N PHE A 98 7.46 12.83 23.56
CA PHE A 98 6.99 13.98 22.81
C PHE A 98 6.98 15.31 23.63
N PRO A 99 6.63 15.32 24.93
CA PRO A 99 6.79 16.51 25.73
C PRO A 99 8.23 17.03 25.79
N GLN A 100 9.19 16.11 25.97
CA GLN A 100 10.63 16.43 26.01
C GLN A 100 11.13 16.89 24.63
N VAL A 101 10.61 16.30 23.54
CA VAL A 101 10.93 16.71 22.17
C VAL A 101 10.41 18.13 21.88
N LEU A 102 9.23 18.47 22.39
CA LEU A 102 8.69 19.85 22.29
C LEU A 102 9.55 20.85 23.06
N GLU A 103 9.98 20.53 24.30
CA GLU A 103 10.88 21.36 25.06
C GLU A 103 12.21 21.59 24.33
N LEU A 104 12.82 20.52 23.80
CA LEU A 104 14.06 20.58 22.98
C LEU A 104 13.86 21.44 21.70
N LEU A 105 12.71 21.37 21.07
CA LEU A 105 12.39 22.20 19.90
C LEU A 105 12.24 23.68 20.27
N CYS A 106 11.63 23.98 21.41
CA CYS A 106 11.48 25.35 21.91
C CYS A 106 12.84 25.93 22.32
N GLU A 107 13.67 25.17 23.06
CA GLU A 107 15.03 25.57 23.42
C GLU A 107 15.87 25.85 22.17
N TRP A 108 15.85 24.94 21.20
CA TRP A 108 16.58 25.10 19.95
C TRP A 108 16.09 26.31 19.14
N ALA A 109 14.78 26.54 19.07
CA ALA A 109 14.19 27.68 18.37
C ALA A 109 14.56 29.01 19.04
N ASN A 110 14.53 29.07 20.37
CA ASN A 110 14.95 30.25 21.14
C ASN A 110 16.45 30.53 20.93
N GLU A 111 17.31 29.50 20.92
CA GLU A 111 18.75 29.65 20.78
C GLU A 111 19.18 30.06 19.38
N HIS A 112 18.53 29.52 18.32
CA HIS A 112 18.98 29.72 16.95
C HIS A 112 18.17 30.75 16.15
N LEU A 113 16.91 30.97 16.48
CA LEU A 113 16.04 31.89 15.72
C LEU A 113 15.86 33.23 16.42
N GLN A 114 16.40 33.41 17.66
CA GLN A 114 16.20 34.62 18.50
C GLN A 114 14.72 35.08 18.53
N MET A 115 13.80 34.16 18.30
CA MET A 115 12.38 34.41 18.44
C MET A 115 12.05 34.12 19.90
N ASP A 116 11.84 35.20 20.65
CA ASP A 116 11.21 35.12 21.97
C ASP A 116 9.73 34.71 21.73
N LEU A 117 9.55 33.45 21.39
CA LEU A 117 8.26 32.83 21.26
C LEU A 117 7.74 32.70 22.69
N GLY A 118 7.03 33.69 23.19
CA GLY A 118 6.31 33.62 24.49
C GLY A 118 5.36 32.41 24.63
N MET A 119 5.52 31.45 23.73
CA MET A 119 4.83 30.16 23.61
C MET A 119 5.27 29.13 24.65
N GLU A 120 6.40 29.34 25.35
CA GLU A 120 6.87 28.37 26.35
C GLU A 120 5.85 28.15 27.45
N ASN A 121 5.21 29.24 27.91
CA ASN A 121 4.14 29.18 28.89
C ASN A 121 2.81 28.66 28.34
N GLU A 122 2.51 28.96 27.07
CA GLU A 122 1.30 28.44 26.40
C GLU A 122 1.45 26.97 26.08
N ILE A 123 2.62 26.53 25.62
CA ILE A 123 2.93 25.11 25.35
C ILE A 123 2.93 24.33 26.67
N ARG A 124 3.52 24.86 27.76
CA ARG A 124 3.47 24.23 29.09
C ARG A 124 2.04 24.20 29.64
N ALA A 125 1.25 25.23 29.43
CA ALA A 125 -0.17 25.26 29.80
C ALA A 125 -0.96 24.23 28.97
N TRP A 126 -0.69 24.14 27.68
CA TRP A 126 -1.34 23.18 26.78
C TRP A 126 -0.91 21.73 27.07
N MET A 127 0.35 21.49 27.47
CA MET A 127 0.84 20.17 27.92
C MET A 127 0.25 19.76 29.29
N ASN A 128 -0.08 20.72 30.15
CA ASN A 128 -0.68 20.48 31.46
C ASN A 128 -2.21 20.32 31.39
N GLU A 129 -2.84 20.59 30.24
CA GLU A 129 -4.25 20.29 30.07
C GLU A 129 -4.43 18.75 29.89
N PRO A 130 -5.20 18.10 30.81
CA PRO A 130 -5.35 16.62 30.82
C PRO A 130 -6.07 16.07 29.60
N PHE A 131 -6.50 16.92 28.67
CA PHE A 131 -7.40 16.57 27.59
C PHE A 131 -6.72 15.81 26.43
N CYS A 132 -5.44 16.05 26.13
CA CYS A 132 -4.83 15.49 24.90
C CYS A 132 -3.96 14.25 25.15
N TRP A 133 -3.12 14.30 26.17
CA TRP A 133 -2.08 13.29 26.40
C TRP A 133 -2.59 12.06 27.15
N ASP A 134 -3.38 12.24 28.22
CA ASP A 134 -3.98 11.13 28.93
C ASP A 134 -4.94 10.32 28.04
N THR A 135 -5.61 10.99 27.11
CA THR A 135 -6.49 10.34 26.14
C THR A 135 -5.70 9.61 25.05
N LEU A 136 -4.57 10.15 24.59
CA LEU A 136 -3.66 9.50 23.64
C LEU A 136 -2.87 8.38 24.34
N ILE A 137 -2.28 8.65 25.50
CA ILE A 137 -1.56 7.65 26.31
C ILE A 137 -2.49 6.54 26.79
N ALA A 138 -3.73 6.84 27.19
CA ALA A 138 -4.74 5.85 27.54
C ALA A 138 -5.24 5.05 26.30
N LYS A 139 -5.12 5.58 25.10
CA LYS A 139 -5.40 4.83 23.86
C LYS A 139 -4.26 3.91 23.43
N ILE A 140 -3.01 4.20 23.83
CA ILE A 140 -1.84 3.35 23.52
C ILE A 140 -1.87 1.99 24.24
N PRO A 141 -2.18 1.89 25.54
CA PRO A 141 -2.45 0.59 26.17
C PRO A 141 -3.70 -0.09 25.59
N ARG A 142 -4.67 0.70 25.09
CA ARG A 142 -5.80 0.15 24.31
C ARG A 142 -5.35 -0.37 22.94
N LEU A 143 -4.35 0.24 22.28
CA LEU A 143 -3.71 -0.31 21.09
C LEU A 143 -2.86 -1.55 21.45
N ALA A 144 -2.14 -1.54 22.56
CA ALA A 144 -1.41 -2.71 23.06
C ALA A 144 -2.34 -3.80 23.64
N LYS A 145 -3.44 -3.42 24.32
CA LYS A 145 -4.56 -4.32 24.67
C LYS A 145 -5.35 -4.72 23.42
N GLY A 146 -5.46 -3.83 22.43
CA GLY A 146 -5.97 -4.16 21.09
C GLY A 146 -5.13 -5.21 20.37
N MET A 147 -3.83 -5.33 20.67
CA MET A 147 -3.04 -6.48 20.24
C MET A 147 -3.47 -7.79 20.94
N LYS A 148 -3.89 -7.76 22.21
CA LYS A 148 -4.44 -8.93 22.90
C LYS A 148 -5.84 -9.29 22.39
N THR A 149 -6.71 -8.30 22.14
CA THR A 149 -7.98 -8.46 21.42
C THR A 149 -7.78 -8.69 19.92
N SER A 150 -6.62 -8.37 19.36
CA SER A 150 -6.24 -8.73 17.99
C SER A 150 -5.84 -10.18 17.87
N LEU A 151 -5.38 -10.85 18.95
CA LEU A 151 -5.26 -12.32 18.95
C LEU A 151 -6.65 -13.00 18.86
N GLU A 152 -7.66 -12.46 19.51
CA GLU A 152 -9.04 -12.94 19.37
C GLU A 152 -9.62 -12.60 17.99
N LYS A 153 -9.23 -11.45 17.42
CA LYS A 153 -9.52 -11.08 16.04
C LYS A 153 -8.66 -11.82 15.01
N LEU A 154 -7.48 -12.33 15.37
CA LEU A 154 -6.67 -13.19 14.50
C LEU A 154 -7.46 -14.42 14.04
N GLY A 155 -8.31 -14.99 14.88
CA GLY A 155 -9.24 -16.04 14.50
C GLY A 155 -10.20 -15.61 13.38
N SER A 156 -10.76 -14.41 13.48
CA SER A 156 -11.67 -13.88 12.46
C SER A 156 -10.95 -13.45 11.17
N TRP A 157 -9.73 -12.96 11.28
CA TRP A 157 -8.88 -12.67 10.10
C TRP A 157 -8.42 -13.96 9.40
N LEU A 158 -8.06 -14.99 10.16
CA LEU A 158 -7.73 -16.33 9.62
C LEU A 158 -8.91 -16.93 8.87
N LEU A 159 -10.13 -16.78 9.39
CA LEU A 159 -11.37 -17.25 8.74
C LEU A 159 -11.65 -16.54 7.39
N ILE A 160 -11.14 -15.33 7.18
CA ILE A 160 -11.27 -14.60 5.92
C ILE A 160 -10.06 -14.85 5.01
N PHE A 161 -8.86 -14.83 5.60
CA PHE A 161 -7.61 -14.89 4.85
C PHE A 161 -7.30 -16.30 4.33
N LEU A 162 -7.55 -17.34 5.14
CA LEU A 162 -7.26 -18.73 4.77
C LEU A 162 -8.08 -19.21 3.57
N PRO A 163 -9.42 -19.03 3.52
CA PRO A 163 -10.20 -19.32 2.33
C PRO A 163 -9.77 -18.49 1.12
N GLY A 164 -9.40 -17.20 1.34
CA GLY A 164 -8.85 -16.34 0.27
C GLY A 164 -7.54 -16.90 -0.27
N LEU A 165 -6.63 -17.32 0.58
CA LEU A 165 -5.36 -17.92 0.17
C LEU A 165 -5.58 -19.23 -0.60
N MET A 166 -6.45 -20.10 -0.11
CA MET A 166 -6.82 -21.35 -0.80
C MET A 166 -7.45 -21.05 -2.17
N PHE A 167 -8.38 -20.09 -2.22
CA PHE A 167 -8.99 -19.66 -3.47
C PHE A 167 -7.97 -19.11 -4.45
N SER A 168 -7.02 -18.29 -3.98
CA SER A 168 -5.89 -17.77 -4.75
C SER A 168 -5.07 -18.90 -5.40
N PHE A 169 -4.77 -19.94 -4.63
CA PHE A 169 -4.03 -21.09 -5.10
C PHE A 169 -4.78 -21.83 -6.23
N TYR A 170 -6.08 -22.14 -6.00
CA TYR A 170 -6.92 -22.78 -7.01
C TYR A 170 -7.06 -21.94 -8.27
N LEU A 171 -7.21 -20.62 -8.11
CA LEU A 171 -7.35 -19.68 -9.21
C LEU A 171 -6.09 -19.66 -10.09
N LEU A 172 -4.91 -19.69 -9.46
CA LEU A 172 -3.64 -19.70 -10.16
C LEU A 172 -3.36 -21.05 -10.84
N ALA A 173 -3.68 -22.15 -10.15
CA ALA A 173 -3.56 -23.50 -10.70
C ALA A 173 -4.47 -23.71 -11.93
N ALA A 174 -5.71 -23.21 -11.86
CA ALA A 174 -6.71 -23.34 -12.91
C ALA A 174 -6.74 -22.19 -13.92
N LYS A 175 -5.80 -21.22 -13.83
CA LYS A 175 -5.79 -19.96 -14.59
C LYS A 175 -6.14 -20.14 -16.08
N GLU A 176 -5.48 -21.06 -16.79
CA GLU A 176 -5.69 -21.24 -18.24
C GLU A 176 -7.06 -21.82 -18.57
N SER A 177 -7.54 -22.74 -17.73
CA SER A 177 -8.87 -23.32 -17.88
C SER A 177 -9.95 -22.27 -17.64
N LEU A 178 -9.77 -21.46 -16.60
CA LEU A 178 -10.69 -20.36 -16.27
C LEU A 178 -10.71 -19.28 -17.35
N LEU A 179 -9.55 -18.91 -17.91
CA LEU A 179 -9.49 -17.95 -19.02
C LEU A 179 -10.17 -18.48 -20.28
N ARG A 180 -9.99 -19.75 -20.60
CA ARG A 180 -10.68 -20.42 -21.74
C ARG A 180 -12.18 -20.47 -21.51
N MET A 181 -12.62 -20.91 -20.34
CA MET A 181 -14.03 -20.98 -19.97
C MET A 181 -14.66 -19.58 -19.97
N GLY A 182 -13.98 -18.58 -19.39
CA GLY A 182 -14.43 -17.19 -19.38
C GLY A 182 -14.59 -16.62 -20.78
N SER A 183 -13.65 -16.87 -21.70
CA SER A 183 -13.76 -16.43 -23.09
C SER A 183 -14.93 -17.08 -23.82
N PHE A 184 -15.16 -18.39 -23.59
CA PHE A 184 -16.28 -19.13 -24.14
C PHE A 184 -17.63 -18.59 -23.61
N LEU A 185 -17.73 -18.35 -22.29
CA LEU A 185 -18.94 -17.78 -21.69
C LEU A 185 -19.25 -16.39 -22.23
N ILE A 186 -18.24 -15.53 -22.38
CA ILE A 186 -18.41 -14.19 -22.96
C ILE A 186 -18.98 -14.28 -24.36
N ASP A 187 -18.41 -15.16 -25.21
CA ASP A 187 -18.88 -15.32 -26.59
C ASP A 187 -20.29 -15.92 -26.66
N ARG A 188 -20.61 -16.81 -25.72
CA ARG A 188 -21.93 -17.45 -25.64
C ARG A 188 -23.03 -16.49 -25.15
N CYS A 189 -22.71 -15.66 -24.14
CA CYS A 189 -23.71 -14.74 -23.53
C CYS A 189 -23.91 -13.45 -24.33
N PHE A 190 -22.83 -12.91 -24.90
CA PHE A 190 -22.87 -11.57 -25.54
C PHE A 190 -22.66 -11.62 -27.05
N GLY A 191 -22.41 -12.78 -27.61
CA GLY A 191 -22.10 -12.93 -29.04
C GLY A 191 -20.66 -12.51 -29.38
N VAL A 192 -20.16 -12.97 -30.52
CA VAL A 192 -18.74 -12.81 -30.93
C VAL A 192 -18.32 -11.33 -31.05
N PHE A 193 -19.21 -10.46 -31.53
CA PHE A 193 -18.89 -9.05 -31.75
C PHE A 193 -18.75 -8.27 -30.43
N GLN A 194 -19.68 -8.44 -29.52
CA GLN A 194 -19.64 -7.83 -28.17
C GLN A 194 -18.56 -8.50 -27.32
N GLY A 195 -18.35 -9.81 -27.45
CA GLY A 195 -17.30 -10.56 -26.78
C GLY A 195 -15.91 -10.04 -27.08
N LYS A 196 -15.64 -9.62 -28.32
CA LYS A 196 -14.36 -8.96 -28.68
C LYS A 196 -14.16 -7.64 -27.91
N LYS A 197 -15.18 -6.81 -27.77
CA LYS A 197 -15.11 -5.55 -27.00
C LYS A 197 -14.86 -5.81 -25.52
N ILE A 198 -15.57 -6.77 -24.94
CA ILE A 198 -15.39 -7.14 -23.51
C ILE A 198 -13.98 -7.66 -23.28
N ARG A 199 -13.45 -8.55 -24.12
CA ARG A 199 -12.08 -9.04 -24.02
C ARG A 199 -11.05 -7.92 -24.15
N TYR A 200 -11.28 -6.95 -25.05
CA TYR A 200 -10.42 -5.78 -25.17
C TYR A 200 -10.38 -4.98 -23.86
N VAL A 201 -11.55 -4.68 -23.26
CA VAL A 201 -11.65 -3.99 -21.97
C VAL A 201 -10.89 -4.75 -20.87
N LEU A 202 -11.12 -6.06 -20.77
CA LEU A 202 -10.42 -6.91 -19.79
C LEU A 202 -8.88 -6.93 -20.00
N THR A 203 -8.45 -6.92 -21.26
CA THR A 203 -7.01 -6.85 -21.59
C THR A 203 -6.41 -5.51 -21.18
N VAL A 204 -7.08 -4.39 -21.46
CA VAL A 204 -6.65 -3.05 -21.04
C VAL A 204 -6.59 -2.96 -19.52
N LEU A 205 -7.60 -3.50 -18.84
CA LEU A 205 -7.66 -3.55 -17.38
C LEU A 205 -6.45 -4.32 -16.82
N ASN A 206 -6.26 -5.56 -17.29
CA ASN A 206 -5.13 -6.41 -16.86
C ASN A 206 -3.76 -5.75 -17.11
N GLN A 207 -3.57 -5.13 -18.27
CA GLN A 207 -2.35 -4.38 -18.57
C GLN A 207 -2.14 -3.20 -17.62
N SER A 208 -3.19 -2.41 -17.35
CA SER A 208 -3.09 -1.26 -16.44
C SER A 208 -2.73 -1.69 -15.01
N PHE A 209 -3.33 -2.77 -14.52
CA PHE A 209 -2.98 -3.33 -13.21
C PHE A 209 -1.56 -3.88 -13.16
N HIS A 210 -1.16 -4.64 -14.18
CA HIS A 210 0.19 -5.21 -14.23
C HIS A 210 1.27 -4.12 -14.27
N HIS A 211 1.10 -3.13 -15.13
CA HIS A 211 2.05 -2.02 -15.24
C HIS A 211 2.11 -1.17 -13.98
N PHE A 212 0.94 -0.91 -13.35
CA PHE A 212 0.90 -0.16 -12.10
C PHE A 212 1.61 -0.89 -10.97
N LEU A 213 1.26 -2.16 -10.71
CA LEU A 213 1.85 -2.91 -9.60
C LEU A 213 3.35 -3.16 -9.80
N ALA A 214 3.76 -3.49 -11.02
CA ALA A 214 5.17 -3.65 -11.34
C ALA A 214 5.94 -2.32 -11.19
N GLY A 215 5.39 -1.24 -11.74
CA GLY A 215 5.99 0.10 -11.65
C GLY A 215 6.10 0.55 -10.21
N GLN A 216 5.03 0.44 -9.41
CA GLN A 216 4.99 0.83 -8.01
C GLN A 216 5.98 0.04 -7.15
N THR A 217 6.15 -1.27 -7.43
CA THR A 217 7.14 -2.09 -6.73
C THR A 217 8.58 -1.65 -7.06
N ILE A 218 8.87 -1.38 -8.33
CA ILE A 218 10.19 -0.91 -8.76
C ILE A 218 10.49 0.47 -8.14
N GLU A 219 9.52 1.38 -8.18
CA GLU A 219 9.60 2.71 -7.58
C GLU A 219 9.88 2.64 -6.08
N ALA A 220 9.13 1.82 -5.35
CA ALA A 220 9.33 1.60 -3.91
C ALA A 220 10.75 1.15 -3.57
N VAL A 221 11.31 0.21 -4.35
CA VAL A 221 12.69 -0.27 -4.16
C VAL A 221 13.70 0.84 -4.46
N ILE A 222 13.53 1.55 -5.58
CA ILE A 222 14.43 2.66 -5.96
C ILE A 222 14.41 3.76 -4.90
N LEU A 223 13.22 4.20 -4.48
CA LEU A 223 13.05 5.26 -3.50
C LEU A 223 13.63 4.87 -2.14
N GLY A 224 13.37 3.64 -1.68
CA GLY A 224 13.94 3.11 -0.45
C GLY A 224 15.47 3.06 -0.47
N MET A 225 16.06 2.60 -1.58
CA MET A 225 17.51 2.58 -1.75
C MET A 225 18.10 4.00 -1.81
N LEU A 226 17.52 4.91 -2.57
CA LEU A 226 17.99 6.29 -2.68
C LEU A 226 17.89 7.02 -1.33
N CYS A 227 16.79 6.79 -0.59
CA CYS A 227 16.62 7.33 0.76
C CYS A 227 17.71 6.81 1.70
N THR A 228 17.96 5.50 1.71
CA THR A 228 19.00 4.88 2.54
C THR A 228 20.39 5.43 2.20
N ILE A 229 20.75 5.46 0.93
CA ILE A 229 22.07 5.94 0.46
C ILE A 229 22.23 7.43 0.77
N GLY A 230 21.22 8.26 0.49
CA GLY A 230 21.25 9.68 0.76
C GLY A 230 21.41 9.99 2.25
N MET A 231 20.69 9.28 3.11
CA MET A 231 20.84 9.41 4.56
C MET A 231 22.23 8.96 5.06
N TRP A 232 22.83 7.93 4.45
CA TRP A 232 24.22 7.53 4.75
C TRP A 232 25.23 8.61 4.38
N ILE A 233 25.08 9.22 3.21
CA ILE A 233 25.93 10.34 2.75
C ILE A 233 25.83 11.51 3.74
N LEU A 234 24.61 11.82 4.20
CA LEU A 234 24.35 12.88 5.19
C LEU A 234 24.70 12.46 6.63
N ARG A 235 25.20 11.25 6.85
CA ARG A 235 25.54 10.68 8.16
C ARG A 235 24.39 10.74 9.17
N LEU A 236 23.16 10.58 8.67
CA LEU A 236 21.97 10.51 9.51
C LEU A 236 21.83 9.10 10.13
N PRO A 237 21.45 9.00 11.41
CA PRO A 237 21.21 7.71 12.04
C PRO A 237 19.96 7.03 11.45
N TYR A 238 19.82 5.72 11.68
CA TYR A 238 18.67 4.92 11.26
C TYR A 238 18.44 4.87 9.74
N ALA A 239 19.46 5.16 8.91
CA ALA A 239 19.33 5.29 7.46
C ALA A 239 18.66 4.09 6.78
N ALA A 240 19.09 2.87 7.06
CA ALA A 240 18.52 1.66 6.46
C ALA A 240 17.06 1.44 6.89
N MET A 241 16.73 1.76 8.13
CA MET A 241 15.39 1.58 8.70
C MET A 241 14.40 2.58 8.09
N ILE A 242 14.77 3.86 8.08
CA ILE A 242 13.94 4.93 7.53
C ILE A 242 13.82 4.76 6.01
N GLY A 243 14.90 4.42 5.33
CA GLY A 243 14.87 4.16 3.89
C GLY A 243 13.96 2.98 3.52
N CYS A 244 14.01 1.89 4.28
CA CYS A 244 13.08 0.77 4.10
C CYS A 244 11.63 1.18 4.37
N LEU A 245 11.38 1.95 5.43
CA LEU A 245 10.05 2.45 5.76
C LEU A 245 9.50 3.36 4.65
N VAL A 246 10.31 4.32 4.17
CA VAL A 246 9.96 5.20 3.05
C VAL A 246 9.66 4.38 1.79
N GLY A 247 10.50 3.40 1.46
CA GLY A 247 10.28 2.51 0.31
C GLY A 247 8.97 1.73 0.42
N VAL A 248 8.67 1.14 1.57
CA VAL A 248 7.43 0.36 1.74
C VAL A 248 6.20 1.26 1.77
N THR A 249 6.26 2.41 2.43
CA THR A 249 5.14 3.35 2.43
C THR A 249 4.89 3.93 1.03
N ALA A 250 5.92 4.07 0.19
CA ALA A 250 5.80 4.49 -1.20
C ALA A 250 4.91 3.56 -2.06
N LEU A 251 4.66 2.30 -1.63
CA LEU A 251 3.66 1.45 -2.28
C LEU A 251 2.25 2.05 -2.25
N LEU A 252 1.98 3.00 -1.34
CA LEU A 252 0.74 3.74 -1.27
C LEU A 252 0.92 5.10 -1.96
N PRO A 253 0.40 5.31 -3.18
CA PRO A 253 0.58 6.54 -3.92
C PRO A 253 0.16 7.77 -3.10
N VAL A 254 0.95 8.82 -3.15
CA VAL A 254 0.75 10.10 -2.46
C VAL A 254 0.87 9.98 -0.93
N ILE A 255 0.10 9.13 -0.29
CA ILE A 255 0.03 9.01 1.18
C ILE A 255 1.33 8.44 1.75
N GLY A 256 1.99 7.54 1.01
CA GLY A 256 3.22 6.87 1.46
C GLY A 256 4.35 7.83 1.79
N ALA A 257 4.54 8.86 0.97
CA ALA A 257 5.56 9.90 1.18
C ALA A 257 5.36 10.63 2.52
N TYR A 258 4.12 10.99 2.86
CA TYR A 258 3.80 11.68 4.12
C TYR A 258 4.00 10.78 5.34
N ILE A 259 3.60 9.50 5.24
CA ILE A 259 3.82 8.52 6.32
C ILE A 259 5.33 8.31 6.55
N GLY A 260 6.10 8.12 5.48
CA GLY A 260 7.56 7.97 5.55
C GLY A 260 8.25 9.20 6.12
N ALA A 261 7.82 10.41 5.70
CA ALA A 261 8.33 11.68 6.22
C ALA A 261 8.06 11.84 7.71
N ALA A 262 6.80 11.63 8.12
CA ALA A 262 6.39 11.79 9.52
C ALA A 262 7.12 10.80 10.44
N ALA A 263 7.14 9.52 10.08
CA ALA A 263 7.80 8.49 10.89
C ALA A 263 9.33 8.69 10.95
N GLY A 264 9.97 9.00 9.81
CA GLY A 264 11.40 9.29 9.75
C GLY A 264 11.78 10.53 10.55
N ALA A 265 11.01 11.62 10.43
CA ALA A 265 11.22 12.83 11.21
C ALA A 265 11.06 12.58 12.72
N CYS A 266 10.02 11.87 13.15
CA CYS A 266 9.83 11.50 14.55
C CYS A 266 11.01 10.69 15.11
N MET A 267 11.54 9.73 14.34
CA MET A 267 12.71 8.96 14.76
C MET A 267 13.96 9.83 14.91
N LEU A 268 14.17 10.79 14.04
CA LEU A 268 15.35 11.64 14.07
C LEU A 268 15.24 12.76 15.10
N LEU A 269 14.02 13.22 15.41
CA LEU A 269 13.76 14.18 16.47
C LEU A 269 14.24 13.70 17.84
N THR A 270 14.18 12.39 18.10
CA THR A 270 14.70 11.81 19.37
C THR A 270 16.23 11.88 19.49
N VAL A 271 16.92 12.08 18.37
CA VAL A 271 18.38 12.23 18.35
C VAL A 271 18.78 13.70 18.32
N SER A 272 18.17 14.50 17.46
CA SER A 272 18.44 15.95 17.32
C SER A 272 17.40 16.60 16.39
N PRO A 273 16.81 17.77 16.77
CA PRO A 273 15.94 18.55 15.89
C PRO A 273 16.61 18.94 14.56
N VAL A 274 17.90 19.27 14.60
CA VAL A 274 18.67 19.62 13.39
C VAL A 274 18.73 18.45 12.40
N LYS A 275 18.96 17.22 12.89
CA LYS A 275 18.99 16.03 12.03
C LYS A 275 17.61 15.73 11.43
N ALA A 276 16.55 15.94 12.17
CA ALA A 276 15.18 15.81 11.65
C ALA A 276 14.89 16.85 10.56
N LEU A 277 15.32 18.10 10.75
CA LEU A 277 15.17 19.15 9.74
C LEU A 277 15.96 18.84 8.47
N VAL A 278 17.23 18.43 8.60
CA VAL A 278 18.08 18.02 7.47
C VAL A 278 17.43 16.84 6.72
N PHE A 279 16.86 15.88 7.41
CA PHE A 279 16.13 14.77 6.79
C PHE A 279 14.91 15.24 6.01
N LEU A 280 14.08 16.12 6.58
CA LEU A 280 12.89 16.63 5.89
C LEU A 280 13.25 17.42 4.63
N ILE A 281 14.30 18.23 4.68
CA ILE A 281 14.80 18.94 3.50
C ILE A 281 15.31 17.94 2.45
N PHE A 282 16.12 16.98 2.87
CA PHE A 282 16.63 15.90 2.00
C PHE A 282 15.48 15.10 1.38
N LEU A 283 14.51 14.68 2.19
CA LEU A 283 13.37 13.89 1.70
C LEU A 283 12.52 14.71 0.71
N THR A 284 12.32 16.01 0.98
CA THR A 284 11.60 16.89 0.05
C THR A 284 12.32 16.97 -1.31
N ILE A 285 13.64 17.12 -1.31
CA ILE A 285 14.43 17.10 -2.55
C ILE A 285 14.33 15.74 -3.25
N LEU A 286 14.42 14.65 -2.48
CA LEU A 286 14.28 13.30 -3.01
C LEU A 286 12.89 13.07 -3.64
N GLN A 287 11.81 13.57 -3.02
CA GLN A 287 10.45 13.51 -3.54
C GLN A 287 10.29 14.33 -4.83
N GLN A 288 10.99 15.48 -4.94
CA GLN A 288 11.00 16.25 -6.19
C GLN A 288 11.73 15.50 -7.32
N ILE A 289 12.84 14.82 -7.00
CA ILE A 289 13.55 13.98 -7.97
C ILE A 289 12.69 12.79 -8.37
N GLU A 290 12.03 12.15 -7.41
CA GLU A 290 11.11 11.04 -7.65
C GLU A 290 9.97 11.47 -8.59
N GLY A 291 9.21 12.51 -8.25
CA GLY A 291 8.06 12.96 -9.01
C GLY A 291 8.38 13.46 -10.41
N ASN A 292 9.55 14.09 -10.61
CA ASN A 292 9.93 14.67 -11.91
C ASN A 292 10.73 13.73 -12.81
N PHE A 293 11.51 12.81 -12.23
CA PHE A 293 12.44 11.98 -13.00
C PHE A 293 12.16 10.48 -12.89
N ILE A 294 11.88 9.97 -11.69
CA ILE A 294 11.74 8.51 -11.45
C ILE A 294 10.33 8.06 -11.81
N TYR A 295 9.32 8.69 -11.22
CA TYR A 295 7.92 8.34 -11.44
C TYR A 295 7.51 8.32 -12.92
N PRO A 296 7.82 9.36 -13.73
CA PRO A 296 7.47 9.35 -15.15
C PRO A 296 8.14 8.22 -15.93
N ARG A 297 9.36 7.83 -15.57
CA ARG A 297 10.09 6.76 -16.28
C ARG A 297 9.68 5.36 -15.86
N VAL A 298 9.34 5.16 -14.58
CA VAL A 298 9.03 3.84 -14.01
C VAL A 298 7.54 3.52 -14.14
N VAL A 299 6.71 4.47 -13.77
CA VAL A 299 5.25 4.31 -13.68
C VAL A 299 4.53 5.06 -14.80
N GLY A 300 4.92 6.32 -15.05
CA GLY A 300 4.17 7.26 -15.86
C GLY A 300 4.00 6.89 -17.32
N HIS A 301 5.04 6.41 -18.01
CA HIS A 301 4.93 5.97 -19.42
C HIS A 301 4.02 4.76 -19.59
N SER A 302 3.90 3.92 -18.57
CA SER A 302 3.11 2.68 -18.62
C SER A 302 1.62 2.93 -18.37
N ILE A 303 1.26 3.97 -17.62
CA ILE A 303 -0.13 4.25 -17.19
C ILE A 303 -0.75 5.37 -18.02
N GLY A 304 0.01 6.42 -18.37
CA GLY A 304 -0.45 7.56 -19.17
C GLY A 304 -1.57 8.39 -18.52
N LEU A 305 -1.74 8.29 -17.19
CA LEU A 305 -2.79 8.98 -16.44
C LEU A 305 -2.24 10.31 -15.90
N PRO A 306 -2.88 11.47 -16.18
CA PRO A 306 -2.51 12.75 -15.57
C PRO A 306 -2.61 12.70 -14.03
N GLY A 307 -1.69 13.38 -13.33
CA GLY A 307 -1.58 13.33 -11.86
C GLY A 307 -2.87 13.72 -11.12
N ILE A 308 -3.67 14.62 -11.68
CA ILE A 308 -4.96 15.01 -11.10
C ILE A 308 -5.94 13.83 -10.98
N TRP A 309 -5.94 12.92 -11.96
CA TRP A 309 -6.77 11.72 -11.93
C TRP A 309 -6.24 10.67 -10.97
N VAL A 310 -4.90 10.64 -10.77
CA VAL A 310 -4.31 9.79 -9.73
C VAL A 310 -4.77 10.25 -8.35
N LEU A 311 -4.70 11.57 -8.08
CA LEU A 311 -5.17 12.14 -6.82
C LEU A 311 -6.66 11.89 -6.59
N ALA A 312 -7.49 12.13 -7.62
CA ALA A 312 -8.93 11.87 -7.54
C ALA A 312 -9.21 10.37 -7.25
N ALA A 313 -8.51 9.45 -7.93
CA ALA A 313 -8.65 8.02 -7.70
C ALA A 313 -8.25 7.63 -6.25
N VAL A 314 -7.17 8.20 -5.72
CA VAL A 314 -6.70 7.96 -4.35
C VAL A 314 -7.74 8.43 -3.33
N ILE A 315 -8.30 9.65 -3.50
CA ILE A 315 -9.31 10.21 -2.59
C ILE A 315 -10.59 9.37 -2.61
N VAL A 316 -11.13 9.11 -3.81
CA VAL A 316 -12.39 8.35 -3.96
C VAL A 316 -12.19 6.89 -3.52
N GLY A 317 -11.10 6.25 -3.96
CA GLY A 317 -10.80 4.88 -3.59
C GLY A 317 -10.54 4.73 -2.09
N GLY A 318 -9.76 5.65 -1.52
CA GLY A 318 -9.46 5.68 -0.08
C GLY A 318 -10.70 5.87 0.77
N GLY A 319 -11.60 6.78 0.37
CA GLY A 319 -12.87 7.00 1.06
C GLY A 319 -13.84 5.81 0.98
N ALA A 320 -13.84 5.08 -0.15
CA ALA A 320 -14.76 3.96 -0.36
C ALA A 320 -14.28 2.64 0.29
N PHE A 321 -12.99 2.31 0.16
CA PHE A 321 -12.44 0.99 0.52
C PHE A 321 -11.13 1.06 1.33
N GLY A 322 -10.78 2.24 1.85
CA GLY A 322 -9.55 2.44 2.64
C GLY A 322 -8.28 2.16 1.81
N ILE A 323 -7.27 1.57 2.45
CA ILE A 323 -5.96 1.29 1.83
C ILE A 323 -6.09 0.46 0.55
N TRP A 324 -6.97 -0.53 0.53
CA TRP A 324 -7.22 -1.35 -0.65
C TRP A 324 -7.83 -0.53 -1.80
N GLY A 325 -8.73 0.42 -1.46
CA GLY A 325 -9.28 1.33 -2.44
C GLY A 325 -8.22 2.21 -3.10
N ILE A 326 -7.25 2.70 -2.34
CA ILE A 326 -6.12 3.49 -2.86
C ILE A 326 -5.33 2.69 -3.89
N LEU A 327 -4.96 1.45 -3.55
CA LEU A 327 -4.17 0.58 -4.41
C LEU A 327 -4.87 0.21 -5.73
N PHE A 328 -6.20 0.00 -5.68
CA PHE A 328 -6.95 -0.48 -6.86
C PHE A 328 -7.58 0.64 -7.67
N ALA A 329 -7.87 1.79 -7.07
CA ALA A 329 -8.51 2.89 -7.78
C ALA A 329 -7.61 3.50 -8.86
N VAL A 330 -6.29 3.60 -8.60
CA VAL A 330 -5.36 4.19 -9.57
C VAL A 330 -5.27 3.38 -10.87
N PRO A 331 -5.01 2.05 -10.87
CA PRO A 331 -4.99 1.27 -12.11
C PRO A 331 -6.36 1.16 -12.77
N LEU A 332 -7.44 1.20 -11.99
CA LEU A 332 -8.81 1.23 -12.52
C LEU A 332 -9.06 2.55 -13.27
N ALA A 333 -8.72 3.68 -12.67
CA ALA A 333 -8.82 5.00 -13.31
C ALA A 333 -7.96 5.07 -14.57
N ALA A 334 -6.75 4.49 -14.55
CA ALA A 334 -5.89 4.40 -15.72
C ALA A 334 -6.51 3.57 -16.85
N ALA A 335 -7.12 2.45 -16.53
CA ALA A 335 -7.83 1.63 -17.52
C ALA A 335 -9.02 2.37 -18.13
N ILE A 336 -9.83 3.03 -17.30
CA ILE A 336 -10.97 3.85 -17.76
C ILE A 336 -10.46 4.98 -18.66
N TYR A 337 -9.43 5.70 -18.24
CA TYR A 337 -8.85 6.79 -19.04
C TYR A 337 -8.32 6.30 -20.39
N ARG A 338 -7.65 5.16 -20.43
CA ARG A 338 -7.16 4.54 -21.68
C ARG A 338 -8.29 4.12 -22.61
N LEU A 339 -9.42 3.65 -22.06
CA LEU A 339 -10.59 3.25 -22.84
C LEU A 339 -11.36 4.47 -23.41
N LEU A 340 -11.35 5.59 -22.70
CA LEU A 340 -12.03 6.81 -23.12
C LEU A 340 -11.19 7.65 -24.10
N ARG A 341 -9.87 7.61 -23.99
CA ARG A 341 -8.96 8.44 -24.81
C ARG A 341 -9.04 8.19 -26.32
N PRO A 342 -9.20 6.96 -26.86
CA PRO A 342 -9.36 6.75 -28.30
C PRO A 342 -10.61 7.40 -28.91
N SER A 343 -11.57 7.80 -28.07
CA SER A 343 -12.79 8.46 -28.51
C SER A 343 -12.63 9.98 -28.65
N ILE A 344 -11.47 10.54 -28.29
CA ILE A 344 -11.22 11.99 -28.27
C ILE A 344 -10.27 12.42 -29.42
N ASN A 345 -9.62 11.47 -30.09
CA ASN A 345 -8.83 11.63 -31.32
C ASN A 345 -9.59 10.94 -32.48
#